data_c8bc30230734f4199a7bd63b036e5060
#
_entry.id   c8bc30230734f4199a7bd63b036e5060
#
_cell.length_a   1.000
_cell.length_b   1.000
_cell.length_c   1.000
_cell.angle_alpha   90.00
_cell.angle_beta   90.00
_cell.angle_gamma   90.00
#
_symmetry.space_group_name_H-M   'P 1'
#
loop_
_entity.id
_entity.type
_entity.pdbx_description
1 polymer ?
#
loop_
_entity_poly.entity_id
_entity_poly.type
_entity_poly.pdbx_seq_one_letter_code
_entity_poly.pdbx_strand_id
1 'polypeptide(L)'
;MEKLTSKLGIDLGGTKIEGLLADKSGEQLKRIRVKTPVGSYREILNAISNLVSELATTPDLPVGIGIPGSISPISERVRNSNILALNRRLFAKDLEKTLGRPVRVANDANCFTISESTDGAGKEANSVFGVILGTGVGGGISIN
;
A
#
# COMPACT_ATOMS: atom_id res chain seq x y z
N MET A 1 23.88 11.35 -14.33
CA MET A 1 22.41 11.16 -14.43
C MET A 1 21.87 10.92 -13.04
N GLU A 2 21.19 11.91 -12.48
CA GLU A 2 20.44 11.73 -11.23
C GLU A 2 19.42 10.62 -11.44
N LYS A 3 19.49 9.55 -10.66
CA LYS A 3 18.44 8.52 -10.60
C LYS A 3 17.17 9.25 -10.17
N LEU A 4 16.25 9.50 -11.08
CA LEU A 4 14.89 9.92 -10.76
C LEU A 4 14.31 8.85 -9.83
N THR A 5 14.35 9.09 -8.54
CA THR A 5 13.81 8.16 -7.54
C THR A 5 12.31 8.36 -7.49
N SER A 6 11.60 7.70 -8.40
CA SER A 6 10.15 7.60 -8.35
C SER A 6 9.70 6.82 -7.10
N LYS A 7 8.47 7.04 -6.68
CA LYS A 7 7.80 6.31 -5.59
C LYS A 7 6.61 5.56 -6.18
N LEU A 8 6.48 4.28 -5.84
CA LEU A 8 5.36 3.45 -6.30
C LEU A 8 4.57 2.94 -5.11
N GLY A 9 3.31 3.34 -5.06
CA GLY A 9 2.36 2.97 -4.02
C GLY A 9 1.16 2.22 -4.59
N ILE A 10 0.66 1.25 -3.83
CA ILE A 10 -0.58 0.51 -4.11
C ILE A 10 -1.51 0.65 -2.90
N ASP A 11 -2.75 1.03 -3.14
CA ASP A 11 -3.83 0.96 -2.17
C ASP A 11 -4.72 -0.24 -2.50
N LEU A 12 -4.67 -1.28 -1.68
CA LEU A 12 -5.47 -2.48 -1.84
C LEU A 12 -6.74 -2.38 -1.00
N GLY A 13 -7.82 -1.96 -1.61
CA GLY A 13 -9.14 -1.93 -0.99
C GLY A 13 -9.98 -3.18 -1.29
N GLY A 14 -11.08 -3.35 -0.57
CA GLY A 14 -11.98 -4.49 -0.75
C GLY A 14 -12.72 -4.53 -2.09
N THR A 15 -12.87 -3.39 -2.76
CA THR A 15 -13.58 -3.25 -4.03
C THR A 15 -12.72 -2.83 -5.19
N LYS A 16 -11.65 -2.09 -4.92
CA LYS A 16 -10.71 -1.56 -5.91
C LYS A 16 -9.29 -1.63 -5.42
N ILE A 17 -8.37 -1.82 -6.35
CA ILE A 17 -6.93 -1.67 -6.16
C ILE A 17 -6.51 -0.44 -6.95
N GLU A 18 -5.81 0.48 -6.31
CA GLU A 18 -5.30 1.68 -6.93
C GLU A 18 -3.79 1.72 -6.85
N GLY A 19 -3.13 1.96 -7.97
CA GLY A 19 -1.70 2.15 -8.05
C GLY A 19 -1.35 3.58 -8.43
N LEU A 20 -0.33 4.12 -7.79
CA LEU A 20 0.18 5.47 -8.00
C LEU A 20 1.68 5.45 -8.19
N LEU A 21 2.15 6.00 -9.30
CA LEU A 21 3.55 6.39 -9.50
C LEU A 21 3.67 7.89 -9.25
N ALA A 22 4.57 8.28 -8.36
CA ALA A 22 4.92 9.67 -8.10
C ALA A 22 6.42 9.90 -8.30
N ASP A 23 6.82 11.12 -8.53
CA ASP A 23 8.21 11.51 -8.52
C ASP A 23 8.76 11.67 -7.08
N LYS A 24 10.02 12.08 -6.95
CA LYS A 24 10.67 12.29 -5.64
C LYS A 24 9.99 13.38 -4.80
N SER A 25 9.36 14.38 -5.43
CA SER A 25 8.66 15.48 -4.76
C SER A 25 7.27 15.06 -4.26
N GLY A 26 6.75 13.93 -4.75
CA GLY A 26 5.39 13.47 -4.49
C GLY A 26 4.38 13.86 -5.57
N GLU A 27 4.83 14.52 -6.67
CA GLU A 27 3.96 14.82 -7.80
C GLU A 27 3.51 13.54 -8.50
N GLN A 28 2.21 13.43 -8.73
CA GLN A 28 1.61 12.28 -9.37
C GLN A 28 1.98 12.21 -10.86
N LEU A 29 2.69 11.17 -11.27
CA LEU A 29 3.06 10.91 -12.66
C LEU A 29 2.04 10.04 -13.38
N LYS A 30 1.58 8.97 -12.72
CA LYS A 30 0.61 8.04 -13.31
C LYS A 30 -0.23 7.38 -12.21
N ARG A 31 -1.51 7.18 -12.50
CA ARG A 31 -2.47 6.52 -11.61
C ARG A 31 -3.31 5.53 -12.38
N ILE A 32 -3.45 4.31 -11.85
CA ILE A 32 -4.26 3.25 -12.45
C ILE A 32 -5.12 2.64 -11.36
N ARG A 33 -6.36 2.35 -11.71
CA ARG A 33 -7.34 1.73 -10.81
C ARG A 33 -7.98 0.53 -11.48
N VAL A 34 -8.05 -0.59 -10.76
CA VAL A 34 -8.71 -1.82 -11.21
C VAL A 34 -9.65 -2.34 -10.13
N LYS A 35 -10.56 -3.22 -10.50
CA LYS A 35 -11.44 -3.92 -9.57
C LYS A 35 -10.63 -4.93 -8.73
N THR A 36 -10.90 -5.01 -7.44
CA THR A 36 -10.34 -6.07 -6.59
C THR A 36 -10.98 -7.41 -6.94
N PRO A 37 -10.19 -8.44 -7.30
CA PRO A 37 -10.71 -9.78 -7.47
C PRO A 37 -11.32 -10.33 -6.17
N VAL A 38 -12.49 -10.96 -6.28
CA VAL A 38 -13.23 -11.47 -5.13
C VAL A 38 -12.89 -12.94 -4.89
N GLY A 39 -12.54 -13.28 -3.64
CA GLY A 39 -12.40 -14.67 -3.19
C GLY A 39 -11.10 -15.39 -3.57
N SER A 40 -10.30 -14.85 -4.48
CA SER A 40 -9.08 -15.48 -4.93
C SER A 40 -7.82 -14.72 -4.55
N TYR A 41 -7.06 -15.26 -3.61
CA TYR A 41 -5.76 -14.72 -3.22
C TYR A 41 -4.79 -14.59 -4.40
N ARG A 42 -4.74 -15.61 -5.26
CA ARG A 42 -3.86 -15.64 -6.44
C ARG A 42 -4.22 -14.54 -7.46
N GLU A 43 -5.51 -14.30 -7.66
CA GLU A 43 -5.96 -13.24 -8.56
C GLU A 43 -5.64 -11.86 -8.03
N ILE A 44 -5.67 -11.66 -6.70
CA ILE A 44 -5.23 -10.41 -6.07
C ILE A 44 -3.74 -10.18 -6.33
N LEU A 45 -2.88 -11.20 -6.12
CA LEU A 45 -1.45 -11.09 -6.42
C LEU A 45 -1.21 -10.77 -7.90
N ASN A 46 -1.93 -11.41 -8.82
CA ASN A 46 -1.83 -11.15 -10.25
C ASN A 46 -2.28 -9.73 -10.62
N ALA A 47 -3.38 -9.26 -10.05
CA ALA A 47 -3.87 -7.89 -10.29
C ALA A 47 -2.85 -6.84 -9.84
N ILE A 48 -2.23 -7.03 -8.68
CA ILE A 48 -1.16 -6.15 -8.19
C ILE A 48 0.06 -6.23 -9.10
N SER A 49 0.45 -7.44 -9.53
CA SER A 49 1.59 -7.63 -10.43
C SER A 49 1.40 -6.90 -11.75
N ASN A 50 0.22 -6.97 -12.35
CA ASN A 50 -0.12 -6.25 -13.57
C ASN A 50 -0.04 -4.74 -13.38
N LEU A 51 -0.63 -4.21 -12.29
CA LEU A 51 -0.55 -2.79 -11.95
C LEU A 51 0.90 -2.30 -11.79
N VAL A 52 1.72 -3.07 -11.08
CA VAL A 52 3.14 -2.75 -10.87
C VAL A 52 3.89 -2.76 -12.20
N SER A 53 3.62 -3.73 -13.07
CA SER A 53 4.25 -3.81 -14.40
C SER A 53 3.91 -2.62 -15.30
N GLU A 54 2.70 -2.07 -15.17
CA GLU A 54 2.29 -0.89 -15.93
C GLU A 54 2.80 0.44 -15.36
N LEU A 55 3.08 0.49 -14.06
CA LEU A 55 3.46 1.71 -13.34
C LEU A 55 4.96 1.83 -13.13
N ALA A 56 5.66 0.73 -12.89
CA ALA A 56 7.07 0.75 -12.53
C ALA A 56 7.96 1.22 -13.69
N THR A 57 8.82 2.20 -13.41
CA THR A 57 9.77 2.75 -14.38
C THR A 57 11.06 1.96 -14.46
N THR A 58 11.40 1.21 -13.40
CA THR A 58 12.58 0.35 -13.33
C THR A 58 12.24 -0.99 -12.67
N PRO A 59 12.98 -2.06 -12.96
CA PRO A 59 12.73 -3.39 -12.40
C PRO A 59 12.92 -3.47 -10.88
N ASP A 60 13.77 -2.62 -10.31
CA ASP A 60 14.18 -2.59 -8.92
C ASP A 60 13.42 -1.57 -8.06
N LEU A 61 12.48 -0.81 -8.65
CA LEU A 61 11.70 0.19 -7.92
C LEU A 61 10.90 -0.47 -6.79
N PRO A 62 11.15 -0.12 -5.51
CA PRO A 62 10.41 -0.70 -4.40
C PRO A 62 8.94 -0.33 -4.44
N VAL A 63 8.08 -1.20 -3.91
CA VAL A 63 6.62 -1.00 -3.86
C VAL A 63 6.15 -0.90 -2.42
N GLY A 64 5.45 0.20 -2.09
CA GLY A 64 4.69 0.34 -0.86
C GLY A 64 3.24 -0.08 -1.07
N ILE A 65 2.66 -0.85 -0.14
CA ILE A 65 1.28 -1.33 -0.27
C ILE A 65 0.51 -1.08 1.03
N GLY A 66 -0.56 -0.30 0.92
CA GLY A 66 -1.55 -0.14 1.98
C GLY A 66 -2.61 -1.25 1.89
N ILE A 67 -2.93 -1.88 3.00
CA ILE A 67 -3.96 -2.91 3.10
C ILE A 67 -4.92 -2.66 4.26
N PRO A 68 -6.18 -3.08 4.17
CA PRO A 68 -7.04 -3.19 5.35
C PRO A 68 -6.55 -4.34 6.23
N GLY A 69 -6.51 -4.10 7.54
CA GLY A 69 -5.93 -5.04 8.50
C GLY A 69 -4.46 -4.74 8.79
N SER A 70 -3.72 -5.71 9.32
CA SER A 70 -2.33 -5.53 9.74
C SER A 70 -1.48 -6.78 9.50
N ILE A 71 -0.17 -6.60 9.46
CA ILE A 71 0.81 -7.69 9.47
C ILE A 71 1.19 -7.98 10.93
N SER A 72 1.06 -9.23 11.35
CA SER A 72 1.53 -9.66 12.66
C SER A 72 3.06 -9.59 12.73
N PRO A 73 3.65 -8.90 13.72
CA PRO A 73 5.12 -8.85 13.85
C PRO A 73 5.75 -10.18 14.22
N ILE A 74 4.97 -11.13 14.77
CA ILE A 74 5.45 -12.43 15.19
C ILE A 74 5.39 -13.45 14.05
N SER A 75 4.22 -13.55 13.38
CA SER A 75 3.98 -14.55 12.34
C SER A 75 4.17 -14.04 10.91
N GLU A 76 4.36 -12.72 10.72
CA GLU A 76 4.44 -12.01 9.44
C GLU A 76 3.20 -12.22 8.54
N ARG A 77 2.12 -12.73 9.11
CA ARG A 77 0.86 -13.00 8.39
C ARG A 77 -0.13 -11.87 8.54
N VAL A 78 -0.93 -11.66 7.50
CA VAL A 78 -2.06 -10.72 7.55
C VAL A 78 -3.10 -11.20 8.57
N ARG A 79 -3.64 -10.25 9.32
CA ARG A 79 -4.74 -10.44 10.27
C ARG A 79 -5.74 -9.28 10.20
N ASN A 80 -6.98 -9.56 10.59
CA ASN A 80 -8.05 -8.58 10.70
C ASN A 80 -8.34 -7.80 9.40
N SER A 81 -8.06 -8.41 8.24
CA SER A 81 -8.44 -7.84 6.95
C SER A 81 -9.90 -8.16 6.62
N ASN A 82 -10.63 -7.17 6.10
CA ASN A 82 -11.93 -7.38 5.50
C ASN A 82 -11.85 -8.05 4.11
N ILE A 83 -10.67 -8.07 3.49
CA ILE A 83 -10.36 -8.91 2.34
C ILE A 83 -9.97 -10.29 2.87
N LEU A 84 -10.97 -11.16 3.07
CA LEU A 84 -10.79 -12.44 3.77
C LEU A 84 -9.68 -13.32 3.18
N ALA A 85 -9.48 -13.26 1.85
CA ALA A 85 -8.45 -14.01 1.14
C ALA A 85 -7.01 -13.67 1.58
N LEU A 86 -6.79 -12.49 2.18
CA LEU A 86 -5.47 -12.08 2.68
C LEU A 86 -5.15 -12.68 4.05
N ASN A 87 -6.16 -12.95 4.88
CA ASN A 87 -5.93 -13.36 6.26
C ASN A 87 -5.11 -14.65 6.34
N ARG A 88 -4.14 -14.67 7.27
CA ARG A 88 -3.18 -15.75 7.51
C ARG A 88 -2.15 -15.98 6.39
N ARG A 89 -2.13 -15.14 5.33
CA ARG A 89 -1.14 -15.21 4.24
C ARG A 89 0.14 -14.47 4.60
N LEU A 90 1.27 -14.93 4.09
CA LEU A 90 2.57 -14.24 4.11
C LEU A 90 2.63 -13.20 2.98
N PHE A 91 1.65 -12.31 2.93
CA PHE A 91 1.33 -11.45 1.79
C PHE A 91 2.52 -10.64 1.28
N ALA A 92 3.31 -10.04 2.19
CA ALA A 92 4.49 -9.28 1.80
C ALA A 92 5.53 -10.16 1.09
N LYS A 93 5.83 -11.35 1.64
CA LYS A 93 6.80 -12.28 1.05
C LYS A 93 6.30 -12.88 -0.27
N ASP A 94 5.02 -13.19 -0.34
CA ASP A 94 4.41 -13.73 -1.57
C ASP A 94 4.47 -12.68 -2.70
N LEU A 95 4.25 -11.40 -2.38
CA LEU A 95 4.39 -10.30 -3.34
C LEU A 95 5.85 -10.05 -3.73
N GLU A 96 6.79 -10.04 -2.79
CA GLU A 96 8.22 -9.91 -3.11
C GLU A 96 8.66 -10.99 -4.09
N LYS A 97 8.23 -12.24 -3.86
CA LYS A 97 8.51 -13.36 -4.76
C LYS A 97 7.85 -13.17 -6.13
N THR A 98 6.60 -12.70 -6.16
CA THR A 98 5.84 -12.52 -7.40
C THR A 98 6.39 -11.37 -8.24
N LEU A 99 6.76 -10.27 -7.59
CA LEU A 99 7.21 -9.04 -8.24
C LEU A 99 8.73 -9.00 -8.51
N GLY A 100 9.51 -9.83 -7.85
CA GLY A 100 10.98 -9.85 -7.96
C GLY A 100 11.64 -8.54 -7.47
N ARG A 101 11.00 -7.82 -6.54
CA ARG A 101 11.46 -6.53 -6.02
C ARG A 101 11.06 -6.34 -4.55
N PRO A 102 11.71 -5.39 -3.82
CA PRO A 102 11.35 -5.11 -2.44
C PRO A 102 9.90 -4.63 -2.30
N VAL A 103 9.18 -5.18 -1.34
CA VAL A 103 7.80 -4.79 -0.99
C VAL A 103 7.72 -4.40 0.48
N ARG A 104 7.00 -3.32 0.76
CA ARG A 104 6.62 -2.94 2.11
C ARG A 104 5.10 -2.91 2.22
N VAL A 105 4.57 -3.57 3.21
CA VAL A 105 3.12 -3.63 3.46
C VAL A 105 2.81 -2.99 4.80
N ALA A 106 1.83 -2.10 4.82
CA ALA A 106 1.35 -1.45 6.04
C ALA A 106 -0.18 -1.37 6.04
N ASN A 107 -0.74 -1.08 7.21
CA ASN A 107 -2.17 -0.80 7.31
C ASN A 107 -2.52 0.51 6.57
N ASP A 108 -3.66 0.54 5.89
CA ASP A 108 -4.15 1.68 5.10
C ASP A 108 -4.30 2.97 5.91
N ALA A 109 -4.88 2.89 7.12
CA ALA A 109 -5.01 4.06 8.00
C ALA A 109 -3.66 4.58 8.50
N ASN A 110 -2.68 3.69 8.72
CA ASN A 110 -1.32 4.09 9.05
C ASN A 110 -0.64 4.80 7.88
N CYS A 111 -0.82 4.29 6.65
CA CYS A 111 -0.31 4.95 5.44
C CYS A 111 -0.90 6.35 5.27
N PHE A 112 -2.22 6.48 5.45
CA PHE A 112 -2.92 7.77 5.42
C PHE A 112 -2.37 8.73 6.47
N THR A 113 -2.23 8.29 7.73
CA THR A 113 -1.75 9.13 8.82
C THR A 113 -0.31 9.61 8.58
N ILE A 114 0.56 8.75 8.07
CA ILE A 114 1.95 9.13 7.72
C ILE A 114 1.95 10.16 6.59
N SER A 115 1.13 10.00 5.56
CA SER A 115 1.02 10.98 4.49
C SER A 115 0.59 12.35 5.02
N GLU A 116 -0.49 12.39 5.82
CA GLU A 116 -0.99 13.63 6.41
C GLU A 116 0.01 14.30 7.36
N SER A 117 0.82 13.52 8.08
CA SER A 117 1.86 14.06 8.98
C SER A 117 3.10 14.53 8.23
N THR A 118 3.34 14.04 7.01
CA THR A 118 4.55 14.38 6.23
C THR A 118 4.34 15.62 5.38
N ASP A 119 3.29 15.68 4.60
CA ASP A 119 3.03 16.73 3.62
C ASP A 119 1.56 17.19 3.56
N GLY A 120 0.69 16.62 4.39
CA GLY A 120 -0.72 16.94 4.49
C GLY A 120 -1.09 17.91 5.60
N ALA A 121 -2.31 17.77 6.12
CA ALA A 121 -2.89 18.68 7.13
C ALA A 121 -2.15 18.67 8.48
N GLY A 122 -1.44 17.56 8.78
CA GLY A 122 -0.71 17.39 10.03
C GLY A 122 0.79 17.72 9.99
N LYS A 123 1.32 18.26 8.88
CA LYS A 123 2.76 18.40 8.63
C LYS A 123 3.54 19.22 9.66
N GLU A 124 2.86 20.12 10.39
CA GLU A 124 3.48 20.97 11.41
C GLU A 124 3.21 20.47 12.84
N ALA A 125 2.49 19.33 12.98
CA ALA A 125 2.15 18.78 14.28
C ALA A 125 3.18 17.75 14.75
N ASN A 126 3.49 17.75 16.06
CA ASN A 126 4.36 16.75 16.68
C ASN A 126 3.68 15.36 16.77
N SER A 127 2.35 15.34 16.79
CA SER A 127 1.56 14.11 16.83
C SER A 127 0.32 14.28 15.97
N VAL A 128 0.01 13.26 15.17
CA VAL A 128 -1.15 13.24 14.27
C VAL A 128 -1.94 11.97 14.54
N PHE A 129 -3.25 12.15 14.73
CA PHE A 129 -4.20 11.03 14.74
C PHE A 129 -5.05 11.11 13.48
N GLY A 130 -4.80 10.17 12.56
CA GLY A 130 -5.56 10.04 11.32
C GLY A 130 -6.76 9.10 11.51
N VAL A 131 -7.92 9.49 10.99
CA VAL A 131 -9.15 8.68 11.04
C VAL A 131 -9.69 8.52 9.63
N ILE A 132 -9.93 7.28 9.23
CA ILE A 132 -10.64 6.94 7.99
C ILE A 132 -12.03 6.48 8.34
N LEU A 133 -13.04 7.15 7.81
CA LEU A 133 -14.45 6.80 7.95
C LEU A 133 -14.97 6.34 6.58
N GLY A 134 -15.29 5.06 6.48
CA GLY A 134 -15.85 4.44 5.27
C GLY A 134 -16.80 3.31 5.63
N THR A 135 -16.78 2.19 4.91
CA THR A 135 -17.54 0.97 5.27
C THR A 135 -17.13 0.47 6.66
N GLY A 136 -15.88 0.65 7.03
CA GLY A 136 -15.38 0.47 8.39
C GLY A 136 -14.77 1.77 8.92
N VAL A 137 -14.21 1.72 10.12
CA VAL A 137 -13.46 2.80 10.74
C VAL A 137 -12.01 2.34 10.93
N GLY A 138 -11.08 3.12 10.43
CA GLY A 138 -9.64 2.91 10.61
C GLY A 138 -9.00 4.11 11.31
N GLY A 139 -7.94 3.88 12.05
CA GLY A 139 -7.17 4.95 12.68
C GLY A 139 -5.68 4.64 12.71
N GLY A 140 -4.86 5.69 12.63
CA GLY A 140 -3.41 5.62 12.75
C GLY A 140 -2.89 6.78 13.60
N ILE A 141 -1.75 6.57 14.22
CA ILE A 141 -1.05 7.59 15.03
C ILE A 141 0.36 7.75 14.47
N SER A 142 0.76 8.99 14.22
CA SER A 142 2.14 9.37 13.91
C SER A 142 2.65 10.28 15.03
N ILE A 143 3.83 9.97 15.56
CA ILE A 143 4.52 10.74 16.60
C ILE A 143 5.93 11.00 16.08
N ASN A 144 6.31 12.27 16.00
CA ASN A 144 7.64 12.73 15.57
C ASN A 144 8.57 12.91 16.76
#